data_e80e39b54cd60aa04685b975343e1128
#
_entry.id   e80e39b54cd60aa04685b975343e1128
#
_cell.length_a   1.000
_cell.length_b   1.000
_cell.length_c   1.000
_cell.angle_alpha   90.00
_cell.angle_beta   90.00
_cell.angle_gamma   90.00
#
_symmetry.space_group_name_H-M   'P 1'
#
loop_
_entity.id
_entity.type
_entity.pdbx_description
1 polymer ?
#
loop_
_entity_poly.entity_id
_entity_poly.type
_entity_poly.pdbx_seq_one_letter_code
_entity_poly.pdbx_strand_id
1 'polypeptide(L)'
;MILAGDIGGTKTAIALFDDSADELRLVRDGTFPSKDHGSLEEILARFLQGHEGPSLRAGCFGVAGAVIEGKCQTTNLPWHLEEEALARAIGAAHVRLLNDL
;
A
#
# COMPACT_ATOMS: atom_id res chain seq x y z
N MET A 1 -6.47 -10.02 7.06
CA MET A 1 -5.37 -9.05 7.15
C MET A 1 -5.64 -7.83 6.29
N ILE A 2 -5.24 -6.67 6.76
CA ILE A 2 -5.38 -5.40 6.05
C ILE A 2 -4.00 -4.76 5.91
N LEU A 3 -3.70 -4.27 4.73
CA LEU A 3 -2.46 -3.55 4.45
C LEU A 3 -2.76 -2.07 4.31
N ALA A 4 -2.00 -1.23 4.97
CA ALA A 4 -2.16 0.22 4.89
C ALA A 4 -0.81 0.86 4.55
N GLY A 5 -0.86 2.01 3.89
CA GLY A 5 0.37 2.71 3.56
C GLY A 5 0.18 4.20 3.41
N ASP A 6 1.27 4.91 3.60
CA ASP A 6 1.37 6.35 3.37
C ASP A 6 2.49 6.55 2.35
N ILE A 7 2.12 6.99 1.15
CA ILE A 7 3.04 7.08 0.01
C ILE A 7 3.54 8.51 -0.09
N GLY A 8 4.74 8.74 0.39
CA GLY A 8 5.39 10.05 0.30
C GLY A 8 6.48 10.07 -0.76
N GLY A 9 6.88 11.26 -1.18
CA GLY A 9 7.93 11.43 -2.17
C GLY A 9 9.31 10.98 -1.69
N THR A 10 9.55 11.03 -0.38
CA THR A 10 10.82 10.64 0.23
C THR A 10 10.73 9.27 0.88
N LYS A 11 9.65 9.03 1.63
CA LYS A 11 9.45 7.78 2.37
C LYS A 11 8.08 7.20 2.08
N THR A 12 8.02 5.87 2.00
CA THR A 12 6.77 5.13 1.93
C THR A 12 6.68 4.25 3.18
N ALA A 13 5.66 4.50 4.00
CA ALA A 13 5.43 3.74 5.23
C ALA A 13 4.32 2.73 4.98
N ILE A 14 4.58 1.47 5.32
CA ILE A 14 3.63 0.37 5.11
C ILE A 14 3.41 -0.33 6.45
N ALA A 15 2.15 -0.72 6.71
CA ALA A 15 1.79 -1.44 7.91
C ALA A 15 0.80 -2.56 7.60
N LEU A 16 0.99 -3.69 8.27
CA LEU A 16 0.12 -4.86 8.14
C LEU A 16 -0.65 -5.04 9.44
N PHE A 17 -1.96 -5.16 9.34
CA PHE A 17 -2.85 -5.30 10.49
C PHE A 17 -3.63 -6.60 10.43
N ASP A 18 -3.82 -7.20 11.60
CA ASP A 18 -4.73 -8.32 11.78
C ASP A 18 -6.10 -7.76 12.16
N ASP A 19 -7.11 -8.07 11.35
CA ASP A 19 -8.49 -7.62 11.55
C ASP A 19 -9.42 -8.76 11.97
N SER A 20 -8.86 -9.88 12.46
CA SER A 20 -9.66 -11.04 12.84
C SER A 20 -10.38 -10.88 14.16
N ALA A 21 -10.01 -9.90 14.98
CA ALA A 21 -10.66 -9.57 16.25
C ALA A 21 -11.42 -8.24 16.12
N ASP A 22 -12.05 -7.81 17.21
CA ASP A 22 -12.82 -6.56 17.22
C ASP A 22 -11.96 -5.31 17.02
N GLU A 23 -10.68 -5.39 17.35
CA GLU A 23 -9.75 -4.29 17.18
C GLU A 23 -8.67 -4.65 16.16
N LEU A 24 -8.23 -3.67 15.39
CA LEU A 24 -7.08 -3.85 14.52
C LEU A 24 -5.82 -3.97 15.35
N ARG A 25 -5.01 -4.97 15.04
CA ARG A 25 -3.75 -5.19 15.71
C ARG A 25 -2.60 -5.07 14.73
N LEU A 26 -1.64 -4.22 15.02
CA LEU A 26 -0.45 -4.08 14.18
C LEU A 26 0.39 -5.35 14.26
N VAL A 27 0.63 -5.96 13.11
CA VAL A 27 1.46 -7.17 12.99
C VAL A 27 2.89 -6.81 12.65
N ARG A 28 3.06 -5.91 11.68
CA ARG A 28 4.38 -5.51 11.19
C ARG A 28 4.28 -4.17 10.49
N ASP A 29 5.31 -3.36 10.56
CA ASP A 29 5.40 -2.15 9.78
C ASP A 29 6.82 -1.97 9.25
N GLY A 30 6.97 -1.06 8.30
CA GLY A 30 8.26 -0.73 7.72
C GLY A 30 8.20 0.57 6.96
N THR A 31 9.35 1.19 6.81
CA THR A 31 9.50 2.44 6.07
C THR A 31 10.57 2.22 5.00
N PHE A 32 10.27 2.64 3.79
CA PHE A 32 11.14 2.43 2.62
C PHE A 32 11.45 3.77 1.97
N PRO A 33 12.71 3.98 1.53
CA PRO A 33 13.04 5.16 0.73
C PRO A 33 12.31 5.05 -0.62
N SER A 34 11.38 5.95 -0.89
CA SER A 34 10.54 5.85 -2.09
C SER A 34 11.35 5.86 -3.37
N LYS A 35 12.38 6.70 -3.44
CA LYS A 35 13.18 6.87 -4.66
C LYS A 35 14.10 5.70 -4.98
N ASP A 36 14.31 4.80 -4.03
CA ASP A 36 15.15 3.63 -4.23
C ASP A 36 14.38 2.47 -4.90
N HIS A 37 13.10 2.66 -5.16
CA HIS A 37 12.24 1.65 -5.73
C HIS A 37 11.55 2.18 -6.98
N GLY A 38 11.40 1.31 -7.97
CA GLY A 38 10.80 1.69 -9.25
C GLY A 38 9.28 1.82 -9.21
N SER A 39 8.63 1.21 -8.22
CA SER A 39 7.18 1.22 -8.11
C SER A 39 6.75 0.91 -6.68
N LEU A 40 5.47 1.20 -6.37
CA LEU A 40 4.89 0.79 -5.10
C LEU A 40 4.80 -0.74 -5.01
N GLU A 41 4.48 -1.41 -6.11
CA GLU A 41 4.40 -2.86 -6.16
C GLU A 41 5.71 -3.52 -5.71
N GLU A 42 6.84 -2.94 -6.09
CA GLU A 42 8.15 -3.43 -5.67
C GLU A 42 8.32 -3.36 -4.14
N ILE A 43 7.94 -2.24 -3.54
CA ILE A 43 7.99 -2.06 -2.09
C ILE A 43 7.07 -3.07 -1.40
N LEU A 44 5.84 -3.23 -1.90
CA LEU A 44 4.88 -4.15 -1.30
C LEU A 44 5.34 -5.59 -1.40
N ALA A 45 5.94 -5.99 -2.51
CA ALA A 45 6.51 -7.33 -2.67
C ALA A 45 7.60 -7.59 -1.64
N ARG A 46 8.48 -6.62 -1.41
CA ARG A 46 9.52 -6.74 -0.39
C ARG A 46 8.95 -6.83 1.01
N PHE A 47 7.99 -5.95 1.32
CA PHE A 47 7.38 -5.91 2.64
C PHE A 47 6.66 -7.22 2.97
N LEU A 48 6.00 -7.82 1.98
CA LEU A 48 5.23 -9.05 2.16
C LEU A 48 6.07 -10.32 1.96
N GLN A 49 7.34 -10.20 1.65
CA GLN A 49 8.21 -11.35 1.45
C GLN A 49 8.25 -12.22 2.71
N GLY A 50 7.98 -13.51 2.53
CA GLY A 50 7.94 -14.44 3.65
C GLY A 50 6.67 -14.39 4.49
N HIS A 51 5.69 -13.58 4.11
CA HIS A 51 4.41 -13.56 4.81
C HIS A 51 3.63 -14.84 4.53
N GLU A 52 3.33 -15.60 5.57
CA GLU A 52 2.61 -16.86 5.50
C GLU A 52 1.33 -16.82 6.33
N GLY A 53 0.69 -15.70 6.38
CA GLY A 53 -0.54 -15.53 7.14
C GLY A 53 -1.78 -15.65 6.26
N PRO A 54 -2.95 -15.33 6.81
CA PRO A 54 -4.17 -15.24 6.03
C PRO A 54 -4.05 -14.28 4.87
N SER A 55 -4.85 -14.50 3.83
CA SER A 55 -4.89 -13.63 2.66
C SER A 55 -5.22 -12.20 3.06
N LEU A 56 -4.69 -11.25 2.31
CA LEU A 56 -5.03 -9.85 2.50
C LEU A 56 -6.47 -9.63 2.03
N ARG A 57 -7.29 -9.05 2.90
CA ARG A 57 -8.67 -8.73 2.57
C ARG A 57 -8.76 -7.39 1.85
N ALA A 58 -7.98 -6.43 2.28
CA ALA A 58 -8.01 -5.09 1.73
C ALA A 58 -6.66 -4.39 1.87
N GLY A 59 -6.47 -3.38 1.03
CA GLY A 59 -5.36 -2.46 1.15
C GLY A 59 -5.87 -1.02 1.01
N CYS A 60 -5.24 -0.10 1.73
CA CYS A 60 -5.60 1.31 1.68
C CYS A 60 -4.33 2.15 1.73
N PHE A 61 -4.16 3.04 0.75
CA PHE A 61 -2.94 3.83 0.64
C PHE A 61 -3.27 5.31 0.48
N GLY A 62 -2.72 6.12 1.39
CA GLY A 62 -2.75 7.58 1.27
C GLY A 62 -1.68 8.04 0.30
N VAL A 63 -2.04 8.89 -0.64
CA VAL A 63 -1.13 9.34 -1.71
C VAL A 63 -1.16 10.86 -1.84
N ALA A 64 -0.03 11.43 -2.23
CA ALA A 64 0.06 12.86 -2.57
C ALA A 64 -0.27 13.00 -4.06
N GLY A 65 -1.49 13.43 -4.34
CA GLY A 65 -1.96 13.61 -5.72
C GLY A 65 -3.46 13.32 -5.83
N ALA A 66 -4.04 13.73 -6.93
CA ALA A 66 -5.46 13.50 -7.18
C ALA A 66 -5.71 12.03 -7.50
N VAL A 67 -6.73 11.45 -6.86
CA VAL A 67 -7.18 10.10 -7.16
C VAL A 67 -8.43 10.24 -8.04
N ILE A 68 -8.34 9.73 -9.26
CA ILE A 68 -9.43 9.82 -10.24
C ILE A 68 -9.70 8.42 -10.77
N GLU A 69 -10.92 7.94 -10.56
CA GLU A 69 -11.35 6.61 -11.02
C GLU A 69 -10.40 5.50 -10.56
N GLY A 70 -9.93 5.57 -9.31
CA GLY A 70 -9.05 4.56 -8.75
C GLY A 70 -7.61 4.63 -9.23
N LYS A 71 -7.20 5.74 -9.81
CA LYS A 71 -5.84 5.93 -10.36
C LYS A 71 -5.22 7.22 -9.84
N CYS A 72 -3.91 7.18 -9.66
CA CYS A 72 -3.17 8.35 -9.21
C CYS A 72 -1.80 8.40 -9.87
N GLN A 73 -1.45 9.55 -10.44
CA GLN A 73 -0.08 9.87 -10.82
C GLN A 73 0.51 10.67 -9.67
N THR A 74 1.50 10.12 -8.98
CA THR A 74 2.09 10.79 -7.81
C THR A 74 2.86 12.04 -8.23
N THR A 75 2.88 13.06 -7.34
CA THR A 75 3.48 14.35 -7.69
C THR A 75 5.00 14.36 -7.65
N ASN A 76 5.60 13.65 -6.70
CA ASN A 76 7.05 13.70 -6.48
C ASN A 76 7.78 12.41 -6.86
N LEU A 77 7.08 11.47 -7.47
CA LEU A 77 7.63 10.19 -7.89
C LEU A 77 7.11 9.88 -9.30
N PRO A 78 7.86 9.12 -10.11
CA PRO A 78 7.36 8.73 -11.43
C PRO A 78 6.33 7.60 -11.37
N TRP A 79 5.82 7.28 -10.21
CA TRP A 79 4.89 6.17 -10.02
C TRP A 79 3.49 6.50 -10.51
N HIS A 80 2.91 5.55 -11.20
CA HIS A 80 1.51 5.57 -11.58
C HIS A 80 0.81 4.46 -10.79
N LEU A 81 -0.18 4.83 -9.99
CA LEU A 81 -0.85 3.89 -9.08
C LEU A 81 -2.26 3.60 -9.59
N GLU A 82 -2.65 2.34 -9.55
CA GLU A 82 -4.00 1.91 -9.91
C GLU A 82 -4.49 0.90 -8.88
N GLU A 83 -5.69 1.13 -8.36
CA GLU A 83 -6.28 0.27 -7.34
C GLU A 83 -6.35 -1.19 -7.76
N GLU A 84 -6.80 -1.45 -9.00
CA GLU A 84 -6.93 -2.81 -9.49
C GLU A 84 -5.58 -3.52 -9.63
N ALA A 85 -4.58 -2.83 -10.13
CA ALA A 85 -3.24 -3.40 -10.29
C ALA A 85 -2.62 -3.71 -8.94
N LEU A 86 -2.79 -2.82 -7.98
CA LEU A 86 -2.28 -3.03 -6.62
C LEU A 86 -3.00 -4.20 -5.94
N ALA A 87 -4.31 -4.32 -6.11
CA ALA A 87 -5.07 -5.44 -5.55
C ALA A 87 -4.55 -6.77 -6.08
N ARG A 88 -4.28 -6.85 -7.37
CA ARG A 88 -3.70 -8.08 -7.97
C ARG A 88 -2.29 -8.34 -7.44
N ALA A 89 -1.49 -7.29 -7.31
CA ALA A 89 -0.10 -7.43 -6.87
C ALA A 89 0.02 -7.99 -5.45
N ILE A 90 -0.88 -7.61 -4.56
CA ILE A 90 -0.84 -8.05 -3.16
C ILE A 90 -1.83 -9.19 -2.87
N GLY A 91 -2.62 -9.59 -3.84
CA GLY A 91 -3.61 -10.66 -3.65
C GLY A 91 -4.78 -10.28 -2.77
N ALA A 92 -5.14 -8.98 -2.73
CA ALA A 92 -6.25 -8.50 -1.92
C ALA A 92 -7.53 -8.42 -2.76
N ALA A 93 -8.68 -8.55 -2.09
CA ALA A 93 -9.97 -8.40 -2.76
C ALA A 93 -10.22 -6.95 -3.16
N HIS A 94 -9.79 -5.99 -2.35
CA HIS A 94 -10.02 -4.57 -2.56
C HIS A 94 -8.79 -3.75 -2.21
N VAL A 95 -8.50 -2.75 -3.02
CA VAL A 95 -7.52 -1.71 -2.69
C VAL A 95 -8.15 -0.35 -2.94
N ARG A 96 -7.92 0.59 -2.05
CA ARG A 96 -8.40 1.95 -2.16
C ARG A 96 -7.24 2.93 -2.08
N LEU A 97 -7.23 3.91 -2.96
CA LEU A 97 -6.31 5.04 -2.91
C LEU A 97 -7.05 6.25 -2.35
N LEU A 98 -6.42 6.96 -1.45
CA LEU A 98 -6.98 8.16 -0.83
C LEU A 98 -6.00 9.32 -0.99
N ASN A 99 -6.53 10.49 -1.34
CA ASN A 99 -5.75 11.71 -1.38
C ASN A 99 -5.54 12.17 0.07
N ASP A 100 -4.29 12.31 0.49
CA ASP A 100 -3.97 12.68 1.88
C ASP A 100 -3.72 14.18 2.09
N LEU A 101 -4.32 15.01 1.26
CA LEU A 101 -4.25 16.46 1.43
C LEU A 101 -5.21 16.95 2.51
#